data_6f10b7ddc01f2a6feed41aa2786a4bbe
#
_entry.id   6f10b7ddc01f2a6feed41aa2786a4bbe
#
_cell.length_a   1.000
_cell.length_b   1.000
_cell.length_c   1.000
_cell.angle_alpha   90.00
_cell.angle_beta   90.00
_cell.angle_gamma   90.00
#
_symmetry.space_group_name_H-M   'P 1'
#
loop_
_entity.id
_entity.type
_entity.pdbx_description
1 polymer ?
#
loop_
_entity_poly.entity_id
_entity_poly.type
_entity_poly.pdbx_seq_one_letter_code
_entity_poly.pdbx_strand_id
1 'polypeptide(L)'
;MELEMYRRYSQMARGIEKAELVFKNGRVFSSGTGEFIDGDVAVADGIVIGVGTYEGETEIDLEGKVICPGFIDSHLHLESTLVTPGELVRQAAQCGTTTFIVDPHESANVSGTDGIDYILDQTEDAPANVYVMMPSCVPATHVDDNGCILTAGKMKGYLEHPRILGLGEVMDAPSVINGSVAMHEKLQLFQDRVKDGHAPFLAPGDLAAYVLGGIDTDHECVDYEYAMAEARNGMQVLIREGSAARNLDAIVKGIVEHHTDTSGFCFCTDDKHIEEIRKEGHINYNVKRAVQLGLPVEKALQMATIQPARCYGLYRLGMIAPGRQADFVILDNVADLNVVDVYHCGKKIIKDEKAELKPCPPYLKNTVHVSGFSEERLKLKYPGTKARVIQMLEKQIVTKDVLEEVPWIESDGEKYFAPDGEYQKIAVIERHKNTGKMGVGIVKGYGIRGGAIASSVSHDSHNIIVVGDNDRDMAIAVKEMMRTQGGYTLVCNGEIYGTLPLPVMGLMSDAGYESVNEALAKMIPKAHEMGVKEGFDPFITLSFMALPVIPEIRITPRGIYLVNEDRMLRTPFS
;
A
#
# COMPACT_ATOMS: atom_id res chain seq x y z
N MET A 1 -22.63 18.59 -19.30
CA MET A 1 -22.67 18.11 -20.71
C MET A 1 -23.27 19.21 -21.56
N GLU A 2 -22.58 19.61 -22.63
CA GLU A 2 -23.06 20.62 -23.58
C GLU A 2 -24.26 20.10 -24.37
N LEU A 3 -25.20 21.00 -24.77
CA LEU A 3 -26.45 20.61 -25.41
C LEU A 3 -26.24 19.84 -26.74
N GLU A 4 -25.26 20.24 -27.55
CA GLU A 4 -24.96 19.56 -28.80
C GLU A 4 -24.47 18.14 -28.60
N MET A 5 -23.58 17.95 -27.61
CA MET A 5 -23.08 16.64 -27.20
C MET A 5 -24.24 15.75 -26.70
N TYR A 6 -25.12 16.30 -25.86
CA TYR A 6 -26.31 15.57 -25.43
C TYR A 6 -27.22 15.13 -26.59
N ARG A 7 -27.46 16.03 -27.58
CA ARG A 7 -28.27 15.70 -28.76
C ARG A 7 -27.67 14.54 -29.54
N ARG A 8 -26.34 14.55 -29.79
CA ARG A 8 -25.62 13.48 -30.47
C ARG A 8 -25.76 12.16 -29.70
N TYR A 9 -25.47 12.16 -28.39
CA TYR A 9 -25.59 10.95 -27.56
C TYR A 9 -27.04 10.43 -27.49
N SER A 10 -28.01 11.33 -27.44
CA SER A 10 -29.42 10.96 -27.46
C SER A 10 -29.85 10.27 -28.76
N GLN A 11 -29.30 10.68 -29.90
CA GLN A 11 -29.57 10.02 -31.20
C GLN A 11 -28.94 8.63 -31.25
N MET A 12 -27.69 8.49 -30.78
CA MET A 12 -27.00 7.19 -30.65
C MET A 12 -27.76 6.25 -29.69
N ALA A 13 -28.14 6.75 -28.50
CA ALA A 13 -28.87 5.97 -27.51
C ALA A 13 -30.23 5.45 -28.00
N ARG A 14 -30.86 6.19 -28.93
CA ARG A 14 -32.12 5.81 -29.57
C ARG A 14 -31.94 4.98 -30.85
N GLY A 15 -30.68 4.67 -31.22
CA GLY A 15 -30.38 3.92 -32.45
C GLY A 15 -30.66 4.68 -33.77
N ILE A 16 -30.73 6.01 -33.71
CA ILE A 16 -30.90 6.86 -34.90
C ILE A 16 -29.55 7.08 -35.60
N GLU A 17 -28.50 7.22 -34.81
CA GLU A 17 -27.12 7.31 -35.27
C GLU A 17 -26.32 6.13 -34.69
N LYS A 18 -25.27 5.71 -35.42
CA LYS A 18 -24.34 4.69 -34.96
C LYS A 18 -23.49 5.24 -33.82
N ALA A 19 -23.19 4.38 -32.83
CA ALA A 19 -22.19 4.70 -31.82
C ALA A 19 -20.78 4.58 -32.43
N GLU A 20 -19.78 5.21 -31.81
CA GLU A 20 -18.39 5.13 -32.28
C GLU A 20 -17.83 3.72 -32.13
N LEU A 21 -18.13 3.07 -30.99
CA LEU A 21 -17.70 1.73 -30.66
C LEU A 21 -18.87 0.96 -30.04
N VAL A 22 -19.05 -0.29 -30.48
CA VAL A 22 -20.01 -1.21 -29.88
C VAL A 22 -19.34 -2.55 -29.56
N PHE A 23 -19.49 -2.98 -28.31
CA PHE A 23 -19.16 -4.35 -27.92
C PHE A 23 -20.40 -5.21 -28.14
N LYS A 24 -20.28 -6.14 -29.08
CA LYS A 24 -21.40 -6.98 -29.56
C LYS A 24 -21.44 -8.33 -28.85
N ASN A 25 -22.64 -8.90 -28.75
CA ASN A 25 -22.83 -10.29 -28.35
C ASN A 25 -22.16 -10.62 -27.00
N GLY A 26 -22.18 -9.66 -26.05
CA GLY A 26 -21.61 -9.83 -24.73
C GLY A 26 -22.65 -10.20 -23.69
N ARG A 27 -22.17 -10.71 -22.56
CA ARG A 27 -22.91 -10.87 -21.32
C ARG A 27 -22.50 -9.76 -20.37
N VAL A 28 -23.34 -8.72 -20.26
CA VAL A 28 -23.07 -7.49 -19.52
C VAL A 28 -23.35 -7.65 -18.04
N PHE A 29 -22.40 -7.39 -17.17
CA PHE A 29 -22.64 -7.34 -15.73
C PHE A 29 -23.25 -5.99 -15.33
N SER A 30 -24.50 -6.04 -14.89
CA SER A 30 -25.19 -4.88 -14.29
C SER A 30 -24.86 -4.80 -12.80
N SER A 31 -23.84 -4.05 -12.43
CA SER A 31 -23.39 -3.95 -11.03
C SER A 31 -24.44 -3.29 -10.12
N GLY A 32 -25.33 -2.45 -10.69
CA GLY A 32 -26.42 -1.80 -9.95
C GLY A 32 -27.53 -2.75 -9.50
N THR A 33 -27.80 -3.80 -10.28
CA THR A 33 -28.85 -4.80 -10.00
C THR A 33 -28.26 -6.14 -9.55
N GLY A 34 -26.95 -6.38 -9.78
CA GLY A 34 -26.30 -7.63 -9.44
C GLY A 34 -26.71 -8.78 -10.37
N GLU A 35 -26.92 -8.51 -11.66
CA GLU A 35 -27.33 -9.51 -12.64
C GLU A 35 -26.50 -9.43 -13.93
N PHE A 36 -26.54 -10.51 -14.70
CA PHE A 36 -25.94 -10.56 -16.03
C PHE A 36 -27.03 -10.43 -17.09
N ILE A 37 -26.86 -9.54 -18.06
CA ILE A 37 -27.81 -9.21 -19.11
C ILE A 37 -27.15 -9.49 -20.47
N ASP A 38 -27.80 -10.21 -21.36
CA ASP A 38 -27.33 -10.36 -22.73
C ASP A 38 -27.59 -9.06 -23.51
N GLY A 39 -26.57 -8.52 -24.17
CA GLY A 39 -26.72 -7.29 -24.94
C GLY A 39 -25.40 -6.69 -25.40
N ASP A 40 -25.54 -5.69 -26.26
CA ASP A 40 -24.41 -4.88 -26.73
C ASP A 40 -24.16 -3.70 -25.77
N VAL A 41 -22.92 -3.22 -25.73
CA VAL A 41 -22.56 -1.98 -25.04
C VAL A 41 -22.09 -0.95 -26.05
N ALA A 42 -22.83 0.14 -26.18
CA ALA A 42 -22.52 1.25 -27.07
C ALA A 42 -21.70 2.33 -26.33
N VAL A 43 -20.66 2.84 -26.97
CA VAL A 43 -19.69 3.82 -26.44
C VAL A 43 -19.45 4.94 -27.45
N ALA A 44 -19.37 6.18 -26.96
CA ALA A 44 -18.87 7.33 -27.72
C ALA A 44 -18.12 8.28 -26.76
N ASP A 45 -17.04 8.91 -27.22
CA ASP A 45 -16.20 9.84 -26.46
C ASP A 45 -15.78 9.29 -25.08
N GLY A 46 -15.53 7.98 -24.99
CA GLY A 46 -15.15 7.31 -23.74
C GLY A 46 -16.28 7.17 -22.71
N ILE A 47 -17.53 7.35 -23.12
CA ILE A 47 -18.72 7.28 -22.27
C ILE A 47 -19.66 6.19 -22.78
N VAL A 48 -20.26 5.44 -21.88
CA VAL A 48 -21.32 4.49 -22.19
C VAL A 48 -22.56 5.22 -22.68
N ILE A 49 -23.02 4.90 -23.87
CA ILE A 49 -24.23 5.45 -24.49
C ILE A 49 -25.46 4.63 -24.10
N GLY A 50 -25.31 3.29 -24.06
CA GLY A 50 -26.40 2.40 -23.69
C GLY A 50 -25.99 0.93 -23.66
N VAL A 51 -26.89 0.12 -23.08
CA VAL A 51 -26.85 -1.33 -23.09
C VAL A 51 -28.13 -1.83 -23.77
N GLY A 52 -28.00 -2.70 -24.79
CA GLY A 52 -29.17 -3.19 -25.56
C GLY A 52 -28.75 -3.73 -26.92
N THR A 53 -29.42 -3.27 -28.00
CA THR A 53 -29.07 -3.61 -29.38
C THR A 53 -28.61 -2.33 -30.10
N TYR A 54 -27.37 -2.29 -30.53
CA TYR A 54 -26.78 -1.10 -31.15
C TYR A 54 -25.98 -1.46 -32.39
N GLU A 55 -25.84 -0.47 -33.29
CA GLU A 55 -24.86 -0.50 -34.40
C GLU A 55 -23.73 0.48 -34.10
N GLY A 56 -22.50 0.08 -34.42
CA GLY A 56 -21.29 0.88 -34.23
C GLY A 56 -20.60 1.23 -35.55
N GLU A 57 -19.79 2.29 -35.54
CA GLU A 57 -18.80 2.52 -36.59
C GLU A 57 -17.70 1.46 -36.50
N THR A 58 -17.28 1.15 -35.28
CA THR A 58 -16.40 0.01 -34.94
C THR A 58 -17.19 -0.97 -34.08
N GLU A 59 -17.13 -2.25 -34.40
CA GLU A 59 -17.79 -3.30 -33.64
C GLU A 59 -16.77 -4.36 -33.19
N ILE A 60 -16.83 -4.73 -31.89
CA ILE A 60 -16.00 -5.77 -31.28
C ILE A 60 -16.93 -6.90 -30.83
N ASP A 61 -16.82 -8.07 -31.45
CA ASP A 61 -17.60 -9.23 -31.05
C ASP A 61 -16.98 -9.88 -29.81
N LEU A 62 -17.73 -9.91 -28.73
CA LEU A 62 -17.32 -10.52 -27.47
C LEU A 62 -17.51 -12.05 -27.46
N GLU A 63 -18.17 -12.63 -28.46
CA GLU A 63 -18.37 -14.08 -28.57
C GLU A 63 -18.98 -14.72 -27.33
N GLY A 64 -19.87 -14.02 -26.66
CA GLY A 64 -20.51 -14.46 -25.41
C GLY A 64 -19.66 -14.27 -24.14
N LYS A 65 -18.50 -13.62 -24.24
CA LYS A 65 -17.68 -13.26 -23.06
C LYS A 65 -18.42 -12.26 -22.17
N VAL A 66 -17.95 -12.15 -20.94
CA VAL A 66 -18.53 -11.25 -19.95
C VAL A 66 -17.83 -9.89 -20.02
N ILE A 67 -18.63 -8.82 -20.08
CA ILE A 67 -18.15 -7.46 -19.93
C ILE A 67 -18.59 -6.90 -18.58
N CYS A 68 -17.62 -6.51 -17.73
CA CYS A 68 -17.82 -5.92 -16.41
C CYS A 68 -17.32 -4.48 -16.39
N PRO A 69 -17.80 -3.63 -15.46
CA PRO A 69 -17.11 -2.38 -15.16
C PRO A 69 -15.66 -2.63 -14.77
N GLY A 70 -14.77 -1.69 -15.06
CA GLY A 70 -13.39 -1.74 -14.57
C GLY A 70 -13.33 -1.84 -13.05
N PHE A 71 -12.40 -2.64 -12.54
CA PHE A 71 -12.22 -2.84 -11.11
C PHE A 71 -11.62 -1.60 -10.45
N ILE A 72 -11.97 -1.38 -9.19
CA ILE A 72 -11.49 -0.29 -8.36
C ILE A 72 -10.72 -0.88 -7.18
N ASP A 73 -9.47 -0.47 -7.02
CA ASP A 73 -8.72 -0.71 -5.80
C ASP A 73 -9.04 0.42 -4.81
N SER A 74 -9.62 0.05 -3.67
CA SER A 74 -10.18 1.01 -2.72
C SER A 74 -9.12 1.66 -1.82
N HIS A 75 -7.93 1.06 -1.72
CA HIS A 75 -6.83 1.57 -0.90
C HIS A 75 -5.52 0.89 -1.25
N LEU A 76 -4.48 1.67 -1.56
CA LEU A 76 -3.13 1.15 -1.78
C LEU A 76 -2.06 2.23 -1.64
N HIS A 77 -0.81 1.75 -1.42
CA HIS A 77 0.41 2.54 -1.44
C HIS A 77 1.20 2.19 -2.70
N LEU A 78 1.32 3.15 -3.64
CA LEU A 78 2.05 2.93 -4.90
C LEU A 78 3.53 2.63 -4.64
N GLU A 79 4.10 3.25 -3.61
CA GLU A 79 5.49 3.16 -3.20
C GLU A 79 5.90 1.74 -2.78
N SER A 80 5.02 1.03 -2.11
CA SER A 80 5.25 -0.34 -1.62
C SER A 80 5.51 -1.37 -2.73
N THR A 81 5.21 -1.00 -3.97
CA THR A 81 5.51 -1.85 -5.13
C THR A 81 6.97 -1.80 -5.57
N LEU A 82 7.75 -0.84 -5.03
CA LEU A 82 9.16 -0.57 -5.33
C LEU A 82 9.44 -0.07 -6.76
N VAL A 83 8.40 0.17 -7.56
CA VAL A 83 8.50 0.75 -8.91
C VAL A 83 7.84 2.12 -8.96
N THR A 84 8.07 2.88 -10.03
CA THR A 84 7.44 4.19 -10.19
C THR A 84 5.92 4.08 -10.35
N PRO A 85 5.14 5.10 -9.91
CA PRO A 85 3.68 5.06 -9.94
C PRO A 85 3.08 4.73 -11.32
N GLY A 86 3.61 5.35 -12.37
CA GLY A 86 3.12 5.12 -13.74
C GLY A 86 3.36 3.69 -14.22
N GLU A 87 4.42 3.04 -13.77
CA GLU A 87 4.71 1.64 -14.11
C GLU A 87 3.76 0.69 -13.39
N LEU A 88 3.56 0.88 -12.07
CA LEU A 88 2.61 0.08 -11.33
C LEU A 88 1.21 0.14 -11.95
N VAL A 89 0.70 1.36 -12.16
CA VAL A 89 -0.67 1.54 -12.68
C VAL A 89 -0.85 0.81 -14.01
N ARG A 90 0.16 0.83 -14.90
CA ARG A 90 0.11 0.08 -16.17
C ARG A 90 0.07 -1.42 -15.97
N GLN A 91 0.85 -1.96 -15.04
CA GLN A 91 0.87 -3.40 -14.76
C GLN A 91 -0.43 -3.87 -14.12
N ALA A 92 -0.92 -3.16 -13.12
CA ALA A 92 -2.17 -3.50 -12.44
C ALA A 92 -3.41 -3.27 -13.33
N ALA A 93 -3.39 -2.28 -14.22
CA ALA A 93 -4.47 -2.03 -15.18
C ALA A 93 -4.67 -3.22 -16.13
N GLN A 94 -3.60 -3.91 -16.53
CA GLN A 94 -3.70 -5.12 -17.35
C GLN A 94 -4.44 -6.27 -16.63
N CYS A 95 -4.51 -6.21 -15.29
CA CYS A 95 -5.27 -7.15 -14.47
C CYS A 95 -6.74 -6.75 -14.30
N GLY A 96 -7.19 -5.67 -14.94
CA GLY A 96 -8.58 -5.20 -14.88
C GLY A 96 -8.84 -4.04 -13.92
N THR A 97 -7.85 -3.59 -13.14
CA THR A 97 -8.01 -2.45 -12.24
C THR A 97 -7.86 -1.15 -13.02
N THR A 98 -8.95 -0.43 -13.26
CA THR A 98 -8.97 0.83 -14.01
C THR A 98 -9.12 2.06 -13.12
N THR A 99 -9.25 1.86 -11.81
CA THR A 99 -9.32 2.96 -10.84
C THR A 99 -8.56 2.59 -9.57
N PHE A 100 -7.74 3.52 -9.11
CA PHE A 100 -6.86 3.38 -7.94
C PHE A 100 -7.13 4.52 -6.96
N ILE A 101 -7.39 4.19 -5.69
CA ILE A 101 -7.50 5.12 -4.58
C ILE A 101 -6.21 5.01 -3.78
N VAL A 102 -5.30 5.96 -3.94
CA VAL A 102 -3.94 5.86 -3.40
C VAL A 102 -3.73 6.79 -2.20
N ASP A 103 -3.01 6.31 -1.19
CA ASP A 103 -2.53 7.12 -0.08
C ASP A 103 -0.99 7.24 -0.15
N PRO A 104 -0.43 8.37 -0.63
CA PRO A 104 1.01 8.54 -0.80
C PRO A 104 1.69 9.01 0.49
N HIS A 105 1.34 8.46 1.65
CA HIS A 105 1.91 8.90 2.92
C HIS A 105 3.41 8.58 3.04
N GLU A 106 3.87 7.51 2.39
CA GLU A 106 5.29 7.15 2.39
C GLU A 106 6.13 8.21 1.66
N SER A 107 5.74 8.59 0.45
CA SER A 107 6.36 9.70 -0.30
C SER A 107 6.28 11.03 0.48
N ALA A 108 5.15 11.29 1.14
CA ALA A 108 4.94 12.49 1.93
C ALA A 108 5.79 12.50 3.20
N ASN A 109 6.03 11.36 3.85
CA ASN A 109 6.93 11.25 5.00
C ASN A 109 8.38 11.57 4.63
N VAL A 110 8.81 11.25 3.41
CA VAL A 110 10.16 11.59 2.92
C VAL A 110 10.24 13.01 2.41
N SER A 111 9.34 13.43 1.51
CA SER A 111 9.47 14.65 0.71
C SER A 111 8.30 15.63 0.85
N GLY A 112 7.36 15.37 1.74
CA GLY A 112 6.21 16.26 1.98
C GLY A 112 5.31 16.40 0.76
N THR A 113 4.91 17.64 0.47
CA THR A 113 4.07 17.95 -0.69
C THR A 113 4.73 17.60 -2.03
N ASP A 114 6.06 17.70 -2.12
CA ASP A 114 6.78 17.32 -3.35
C ASP A 114 6.61 15.83 -3.68
N GLY A 115 6.49 14.97 -2.65
CA GLY A 115 6.19 13.55 -2.84
C GLY A 115 4.76 13.33 -3.36
N ILE A 116 3.78 14.07 -2.83
CA ILE A 116 2.38 14.03 -3.29
C ILE A 116 2.28 14.53 -4.74
N ASP A 117 2.92 15.65 -5.05
CA ASP A 117 2.96 16.22 -6.40
C ASP A 117 3.60 15.25 -7.39
N TYR A 118 4.66 14.54 -6.98
CA TYR A 118 5.28 13.49 -7.80
C TYR A 118 4.29 12.36 -8.14
N ILE A 119 3.55 11.85 -7.16
CA ILE A 119 2.53 10.81 -7.40
C ILE A 119 1.45 11.30 -8.37
N LEU A 120 0.93 12.51 -8.16
CA LEU A 120 -0.04 13.13 -9.04
C LEU A 120 0.51 13.27 -10.48
N ASP A 121 1.73 13.76 -10.62
CA ASP A 121 2.37 14.01 -11.92
C ASP A 121 2.64 12.73 -12.70
N GLN A 122 3.20 11.71 -12.02
CA GLN A 122 3.53 10.41 -12.62
C GLN A 122 2.31 9.61 -13.07
N THR A 123 1.15 9.91 -12.51
CA THR A 123 -0.11 9.20 -12.82
C THR A 123 -1.10 10.01 -13.66
N GLU A 124 -0.71 11.21 -14.13
CA GLU A 124 -1.60 12.09 -14.90
C GLU A 124 -2.05 11.45 -16.23
N ASP A 125 -1.11 10.85 -16.97
CA ASP A 125 -1.34 10.22 -18.27
C ASP A 125 -1.44 8.69 -18.16
N ALA A 126 -1.74 8.17 -16.99
CA ALA A 126 -1.88 6.74 -16.78
C ALA A 126 -3.12 6.18 -17.52
N PRO A 127 -3.09 4.93 -17.99
CA PRO A 127 -4.24 4.30 -18.65
C PRO A 127 -5.30 3.84 -17.63
N ALA A 128 -5.54 4.63 -16.60
CA ALA A 128 -6.48 4.38 -15.52
C ALA A 128 -6.77 5.68 -14.76
N ASN A 129 -7.83 5.69 -13.97
CA ASN A 129 -8.09 6.76 -13.01
C ASN A 129 -7.23 6.56 -11.76
N VAL A 130 -6.49 7.58 -11.35
CA VAL A 130 -5.75 7.56 -10.09
C VAL A 130 -6.20 8.75 -9.25
N TYR A 131 -6.80 8.44 -8.12
CA TYR A 131 -7.24 9.40 -7.12
C TYR A 131 -6.37 9.31 -5.88
N VAL A 132 -6.14 10.43 -5.23
CA VAL A 132 -5.25 10.54 -4.08
C VAL A 132 -6.06 10.90 -2.84
N MET A 133 -5.84 10.15 -1.77
CA MET A 133 -6.24 10.51 -0.42
C MET A 133 -5.09 11.32 0.19
N MET A 134 -5.39 12.49 0.75
CA MET A 134 -4.38 13.37 1.33
C MET A 134 -3.83 12.77 2.64
N PRO A 135 -2.53 12.43 2.72
CA PRO A 135 -1.98 11.72 3.88
C PRO A 135 -2.22 12.42 5.21
N SER A 136 -2.84 11.74 6.16
CA SER A 136 -3.10 12.29 7.49
C SER A 136 -1.91 12.14 8.45
N CYS A 137 -1.14 11.05 8.28
CA CYS A 137 -0.12 10.56 9.20
C CYS A 137 1.31 10.89 8.76
N VAL A 138 1.62 12.17 8.65
CA VAL A 138 2.96 12.66 8.30
C VAL A 138 3.42 13.69 9.33
N PRO A 139 4.10 13.24 10.40
CA PRO A 139 4.43 11.85 10.79
C PRO A 139 3.24 11.07 11.34
N ALA A 140 3.39 9.73 11.44
CA ALA A 140 2.40 8.86 12.06
C ALA A 140 2.30 9.11 13.58
N THR A 141 3.42 9.29 14.25
CA THR A 141 3.50 9.55 15.69
C THR A 141 4.47 10.69 16.03
N HIS A 142 4.39 11.16 17.28
CA HIS A 142 5.29 12.20 17.81
C HIS A 142 6.73 11.71 18.04
N VAL A 143 6.98 10.42 18.00
CA VAL A 143 8.33 9.84 18.15
C VAL A 143 9.06 9.64 16.84
N ASP A 144 8.40 9.79 15.72
CA ASP A 144 9.00 9.69 14.40
C ASP A 144 9.92 10.88 14.07
N ASP A 145 11.04 10.55 13.43
CA ASP A 145 11.94 11.52 12.82
C ASP A 145 11.86 11.36 11.28
N ASN A 146 10.90 12.02 10.65
CA ASN A 146 10.63 11.97 9.22
C ASN A 146 11.07 13.23 8.46
N GLY A 147 10.97 13.23 7.12
CA GLY A 147 11.38 14.33 6.27
C GLY A 147 10.48 15.57 6.39
N CYS A 148 9.19 15.37 6.59
CA CYS A 148 8.19 16.44 6.59
C CYS A 148 7.20 16.33 7.75
N ILE A 149 6.58 17.44 8.10
CA ILE A 149 5.35 17.50 8.91
C ILE A 149 4.25 18.08 8.01
N LEU A 150 3.23 17.29 7.72
CA LEU A 150 2.10 17.70 6.89
C LEU A 150 0.96 18.20 7.78
N THR A 151 0.83 19.52 7.88
CA THR A 151 -0.23 20.18 8.66
C THR A 151 -1.47 20.45 7.80
N ALA A 152 -2.63 20.66 8.42
CA ALA A 152 -3.85 21.08 7.74
C ALA A 152 -3.63 22.31 6.84
N GLY A 153 -2.78 23.26 7.28
CA GLY A 153 -2.42 24.43 6.48
C GLY A 153 -1.71 24.11 5.15
N LYS A 154 -0.84 23.08 5.14
CA LYS A 154 -0.19 22.60 3.90
C LYS A 154 -1.14 21.84 2.99
N MET A 155 -2.10 21.10 3.55
CA MET A 155 -3.09 20.34 2.80
C MET A 155 -4.11 21.22 2.08
N LYS A 156 -4.39 22.42 2.63
CA LYS A 156 -5.44 23.32 2.14
C LYS A 156 -5.33 23.64 0.64
N GLY A 157 -4.10 23.76 0.12
CA GLY A 157 -3.88 24.04 -1.31
C GLY A 157 -4.33 22.93 -2.26
N TYR A 158 -4.53 21.72 -1.76
CA TYR A 158 -4.91 20.56 -2.57
C TYR A 158 -6.42 20.33 -2.63
N LEU A 159 -7.24 21.02 -1.83
CA LEU A 159 -8.69 20.79 -1.78
C LEU A 159 -9.39 20.99 -3.13
N GLU A 160 -8.91 21.90 -3.96
CA GLU A 160 -9.49 22.17 -5.28
C GLU A 160 -8.93 21.25 -6.39
N HIS A 161 -7.95 20.41 -6.07
CA HIS A 161 -7.39 19.49 -7.06
C HIS A 161 -8.38 18.35 -7.35
N PRO A 162 -8.74 18.10 -8.64
CA PRO A 162 -9.84 17.19 -9.00
C PRO A 162 -9.57 15.72 -8.67
N ARG A 163 -8.31 15.33 -8.45
CA ARG A 163 -7.92 13.96 -8.08
C ARG A 163 -7.72 13.77 -6.58
N ILE A 164 -7.88 14.79 -5.74
CA ILE A 164 -7.86 14.65 -4.28
C ILE A 164 -9.27 14.33 -3.81
N LEU A 165 -9.51 13.11 -3.35
CA LEU A 165 -10.84 12.65 -2.92
C LEU A 165 -11.13 12.94 -1.45
N GLY A 166 -10.16 12.74 -0.57
CA GLY A 166 -10.39 12.79 0.85
C GLY A 166 -9.13 12.86 1.68
N LEU A 167 -9.25 12.54 2.95
CA LEU A 167 -8.15 12.39 3.89
C LEU A 167 -7.71 10.92 3.92
N GLY A 168 -6.41 10.69 3.74
CA GLY A 168 -5.79 9.38 3.81
C GLY A 168 -5.83 8.79 5.21
N GLU A 169 -5.43 7.54 5.32
CA GLU A 169 -5.60 6.72 6.51
C GLU A 169 -5.18 7.43 7.81
N VAL A 170 -6.10 7.43 8.77
CA VAL A 170 -5.93 8.10 10.05
C VAL A 170 -5.41 7.10 11.08
N MET A 171 -4.09 6.83 11.05
CA MET A 171 -3.44 5.84 11.92
C MET A 171 -3.38 6.26 13.39
N ASP A 172 -3.34 7.56 13.68
CA ASP A 172 -3.24 8.08 15.06
C ASP A 172 -4.62 8.14 15.71
N ALA A 173 -5.21 6.95 15.94
CA ALA A 173 -6.50 6.82 16.64
C ALA A 173 -6.50 7.49 18.02
N PRO A 174 -5.42 7.41 18.85
CA PRO A 174 -5.37 8.15 20.11
C PRO A 174 -5.55 9.65 19.96
N SER A 175 -4.97 10.27 18.93
CA SER A 175 -5.14 11.71 18.65
C SER A 175 -6.56 12.08 18.22
N VAL A 176 -7.26 11.18 17.51
CA VAL A 176 -8.69 11.36 17.19
C VAL A 176 -9.52 11.30 18.46
N ILE A 177 -9.40 10.20 19.20
CA ILE A 177 -10.21 9.86 20.38
C ILE A 177 -10.03 10.90 21.49
N ASN A 178 -8.78 11.35 21.74
CA ASN A 178 -8.44 12.30 22.78
C ASN A 178 -8.57 13.78 22.37
N GLY A 179 -8.99 14.05 21.12
CA GLY A 179 -9.26 15.42 20.67
C GLY A 179 -8.01 16.25 20.41
N SER A 180 -6.95 15.67 19.84
CA SER A 180 -5.75 16.42 19.43
C SER A 180 -6.12 17.53 18.45
N VAL A 181 -5.73 18.76 18.75
CA VAL A 181 -6.04 19.93 17.91
C VAL A 181 -5.51 19.73 16.49
N ALA A 182 -4.26 19.30 16.35
CA ALA A 182 -3.63 19.13 15.03
C ALA A 182 -4.33 18.07 14.17
N MET A 183 -4.81 16.96 14.79
CA MET A 183 -5.57 15.94 14.07
C MET A 183 -6.96 16.45 13.71
N HIS A 184 -7.67 17.06 14.65
CA HIS A 184 -9.02 17.58 14.41
C HIS A 184 -9.05 18.74 13.39
N GLU A 185 -7.99 19.53 13.26
CA GLU A 185 -7.86 20.50 12.16
C GLU A 185 -7.82 19.80 10.78
N LYS A 186 -7.17 18.65 10.67
CA LYS A 186 -7.17 17.84 9.43
C LYS A 186 -8.54 17.23 9.16
N LEU A 187 -9.16 16.61 10.16
CA LEU A 187 -10.50 16.04 10.05
C LEU A 187 -11.54 17.08 9.64
N GLN A 188 -11.48 18.29 10.23
CA GLN A 188 -12.36 19.40 9.89
C GLN A 188 -12.12 19.93 8.47
N LEU A 189 -10.87 19.96 8.02
CA LEU A 189 -10.52 20.39 6.67
C LEU A 189 -11.18 19.50 5.60
N PHE A 190 -11.33 18.20 5.89
CA PHE A 190 -11.94 17.20 5.02
C PHE A 190 -13.34 16.77 5.48
N GLN A 191 -14.07 17.62 6.25
CA GLN A 191 -15.38 17.26 6.83
C GLN A 191 -16.41 16.76 5.82
N ASP A 192 -16.39 17.29 4.58
CA ASP A 192 -17.34 16.98 3.51
C ASP A 192 -16.77 15.94 2.51
N ARG A 193 -15.71 15.24 2.88
CA ARG A 193 -15.02 14.24 2.05
C ARG A 193 -14.78 12.97 2.83
N VAL A 194 -14.57 11.86 2.14
CA VAL A 194 -14.22 10.57 2.75
C VAL A 194 -12.91 10.69 3.52
N LYS A 195 -12.89 10.06 4.68
CA LYS A 195 -11.71 9.93 5.53
C LYS A 195 -11.43 8.45 5.75
N ASP A 196 -10.32 7.99 5.20
CA ASP A 196 -9.91 6.61 5.38
C ASP A 196 -9.36 6.38 6.79
N GLY A 197 -9.64 5.22 7.33
CA GLY A 197 -9.20 4.79 8.65
C GLY A 197 -8.07 3.76 8.60
N HIS A 198 -7.48 3.59 9.77
CA HIS A 198 -6.51 2.56 10.10
C HIS A 198 -6.70 2.26 11.60
N ALA A 199 -7.53 1.26 11.89
CA ALA A 199 -8.07 1.06 13.25
C ALA A 199 -7.91 -0.39 13.74
N PRO A 200 -6.68 -0.93 13.82
CA PRO A 200 -6.50 -2.31 14.24
C PRO A 200 -6.95 -2.50 15.70
N PHE A 201 -8.00 -3.33 15.90
CA PHE A 201 -8.46 -3.79 17.23
C PHE A 201 -8.78 -2.70 18.26
N LEU A 202 -9.46 -1.64 17.87
CA LEU A 202 -9.97 -0.67 18.82
C LEU A 202 -11.07 -1.29 19.72
N ALA A 203 -11.03 -0.98 21.03
CA ALA A 203 -12.11 -1.36 21.93
C ALA A 203 -13.45 -0.72 21.49
N PRO A 204 -14.62 -1.31 21.78
CA PRO A 204 -15.89 -0.83 21.25
C PRO A 204 -16.17 0.67 21.49
N GLY A 205 -15.79 1.19 22.66
CA GLY A 205 -15.94 2.62 22.99
C GLY A 205 -14.98 3.51 22.19
N ASP A 206 -13.75 3.05 21.99
CA ASP A 206 -12.73 3.76 21.23
C ASP A 206 -13.05 3.74 19.74
N LEU A 207 -13.55 2.61 19.20
CA LEU A 207 -14.03 2.52 17.83
C LEU A 207 -15.18 3.52 17.58
N ALA A 208 -16.16 3.58 18.50
CA ALA A 208 -17.24 4.54 18.40
C ALA A 208 -16.74 6.00 18.42
N ALA A 209 -15.77 6.32 19.30
CA ALA A 209 -15.16 7.65 19.37
C ALA A 209 -14.36 7.99 18.09
N TYR A 210 -13.67 7.02 17.51
CA TYR A 210 -12.94 7.14 16.27
C TYR A 210 -13.88 7.46 15.09
N VAL A 211 -14.98 6.71 14.96
CA VAL A 211 -16.03 6.95 13.96
C VAL A 211 -16.70 8.30 14.16
N LEU A 212 -16.93 8.75 15.42
CA LEU A 212 -17.44 10.10 15.71
C LEU A 212 -16.49 11.21 15.21
N GLY A 213 -15.19 10.92 15.05
CA GLY A 213 -14.24 11.81 14.37
C GLY A 213 -14.53 11.99 12.88
N GLY A 214 -15.47 11.22 12.32
CA GLY A 214 -15.88 11.25 10.92
C GLY A 214 -15.08 10.33 10.03
N ILE A 215 -14.49 9.27 10.58
CA ILE A 215 -13.76 8.27 9.81
C ILE A 215 -14.78 7.33 9.14
N ASP A 216 -14.63 7.12 7.83
CA ASP A 216 -15.64 6.46 6.99
C ASP A 216 -15.27 5.02 6.60
N THR A 217 -13.98 4.68 6.57
CA THR A 217 -13.50 3.36 6.10
C THR A 217 -12.49 2.75 7.06
N ASP A 218 -12.19 1.45 6.92
CA ASP A 218 -11.02 0.78 7.50
C ASP A 218 -10.57 -0.40 6.63
N HIS A 219 -9.25 -0.71 6.65
CA HIS A 219 -8.65 -1.84 5.94
C HIS A 219 -7.85 -2.78 6.86
N GLU A 220 -7.80 -2.50 8.16
CA GLU A 220 -6.99 -3.23 9.15
C GLU A 220 -7.70 -4.43 9.80
N CYS A 221 -8.95 -4.70 9.43
CA CYS A 221 -9.66 -5.87 9.91
C CYS A 221 -8.93 -7.17 9.54
N VAL A 222 -8.63 -8.01 10.52
CA VAL A 222 -7.97 -9.31 10.31
C VAL A 222 -8.95 -10.48 10.39
N ASP A 223 -10.14 -10.29 10.93
CA ASP A 223 -11.17 -11.30 11.07
C ASP A 223 -12.58 -10.75 10.82
N TYR A 224 -13.53 -11.67 10.66
CA TYR A 224 -14.92 -11.34 10.40
C TYR A 224 -15.60 -10.60 11.53
N GLU A 225 -15.32 -10.95 12.78
CA GLU A 225 -16.02 -10.37 13.95
C GLU A 225 -15.68 -8.89 14.09
N TYR A 226 -14.40 -8.53 13.92
CA TYR A 226 -13.98 -7.14 13.97
C TYR A 226 -14.50 -6.34 12.77
N ALA A 227 -14.44 -6.92 11.56
CA ALA A 227 -15.04 -6.33 10.35
C ALA A 227 -16.53 -6.03 10.53
N MET A 228 -17.26 -6.91 11.21
CA MET A 228 -18.68 -6.69 11.53
C MET A 228 -18.88 -5.62 12.62
N ALA A 229 -17.94 -5.48 13.56
CA ALA A 229 -18.02 -4.40 14.55
C ALA A 229 -17.88 -3.03 13.86
N GLU A 230 -16.96 -2.88 12.90
CA GLU A 230 -16.79 -1.66 12.11
C GLU A 230 -18.01 -1.38 11.22
N ALA A 231 -18.48 -2.38 10.45
CA ALA A 231 -19.64 -2.24 9.60
C ALA A 231 -20.90 -1.84 10.39
N ARG A 232 -21.09 -2.36 11.60
CA ARG A 232 -22.20 -1.98 12.52
C ARG A 232 -22.06 -0.56 13.04
N ASN A 233 -20.84 0.00 13.10
CA ASN A 233 -20.59 1.40 13.40
C ASN A 233 -20.73 2.32 12.17
N GLY A 234 -21.07 1.77 11.01
CA GLY A 234 -21.29 2.54 9.76
C GLY A 234 -20.07 2.73 8.88
N MET A 235 -18.95 2.08 9.20
CA MET A 235 -17.75 2.12 8.37
C MET A 235 -17.88 1.22 7.14
N GLN A 236 -17.24 1.60 6.06
CA GLN A 236 -16.99 0.74 4.90
C GLN A 236 -15.74 -0.08 5.15
N VAL A 237 -15.84 -1.40 5.15
CA VAL A 237 -14.70 -2.30 5.35
C VAL A 237 -14.01 -2.57 4.01
N LEU A 238 -12.73 -2.24 3.92
CA LEU A 238 -11.90 -2.50 2.76
C LEU A 238 -11.11 -3.79 3.02
N ILE A 239 -11.54 -4.90 2.39
CA ILE A 239 -10.93 -6.22 2.60
C ILE A 239 -9.59 -6.28 1.89
N ARG A 240 -8.53 -6.31 2.68
CA ARG A 240 -7.14 -6.25 2.24
C ARG A 240 -6.62 -7.62 1.78
N GLU A 241 -5.91 -7.62 0.63
CA GLU A 241 -5.16 -8.78 0.12
C GLU A 241 -3.85 -8.33 -0.53
N GLY A 242 -2.91 -7.94 0.31
CA GLY A 242 -1.59 -7.44 -0.05
C GLY A 242 -0.49 -8.50 0.01
N SER A 243 0.77 -8.06 0.03
CA SER A 243 1.95 -8.92 0.23
C SER A 243 2.25 -9.16 1.71
N ALA A 244 2.14 -8.13 2.53
CA ALA A 244 2.43 -8.20 3.96
C ALA A 244 1.24 -8.72 4.77
N ALA A 245 0.01 -8.38 4.37
CA ALA A 245 -1.21 -8.75 5.08
C ALA A 245 -2.28 -9.28 4.11
N ARG A 246 -2.79 -10.49 4.40
CA ARG A 246 -3.77 -11.21 3.60
C ARG A 246 -4.96 -11.60 4.46
N ASN A 247 -5.98 -10.75 4.47
CA ASN A 247 -7.13 -10.91 5.36
C ASN A 247 -8.41 -11.39 4.64
N LEU A 248 -8.38 -11.46 3.31
CA LEU A 248 -9.53 -11.80 2.48
C LEU A 248 -10.15 -13.15 2.88
N ASP A 249 -9.34 -14.19 3.03
CA ASP A 249 -9.84 -15.54 3.35
C ASP A 249 -10.65 -15.56 4.66
N ALA A 250 -10.15 -14.89 5.70
CA ALA A 250 -10.78 -14.87 7.03
C ALA A 250 -12.13 -14.14 7.00
N ILE A 251 -12.17 -12.97 6.37
CA ILE A 251 -13.37 -12.12 6.34
C ILE A 251 -14.42 -12.70 5.40
N VAL A 252 -14.03 -13.11 4.18
CA VAL A 252 -14.98 -13.65 3.18
C VAL A 252 -15.60 -14.96 3.63
N LYS A 253 -14.86 -15.86 4.29
CA LYS A 253 -15.45 -17.08 4.87
C LYS A 253 -16.56 -16.75 5.87
N GLY A 254 -16.36 -15.78 6.74
CA GLY A 254 -17.39 -15.31 7.67
C GLY A 254 -18.59 -14.69 6.95
N ILE A 255 -18.36 -13.86 5.92
CA ILE A 255 -19.44 -13.30 5.10
C ILE A 255 -20.30 -14.40 4.48
N VAL A 256 -19.68 -15.45 3.93
CA VAL A 256 -20.38 -16.59 3.29
C VAL A 256 -21.12 -17.41 4.34
N GLU A 257 -20.49 -17.75 5.46
CA GLU A 257 -21.06 -18.56 6.53
C GLU A 257 -22.30 -17.91 7.15
N HIS A 258 -22.23 -16.59 7.37
CA HIS A 258 -23.31 -15.83 8.03
C HIS A 258 -24.28 -15.16 7.04
N HIS A 259 -24.13 -15.39 5.72
CA HIS A 259 -24.95 -14.76 4.67
C HIS A 259 -25.03 -13.23 4.81
N THR A 260 -23.90 -12.60 5.13
CA THR A 260 -23.81 -11.17 5.40
C THR A 260 -24.09 -10.34 4.14
N ASP A 261 -24.80 -9.23 4.28
CA ASP A 261 -24.93 -8.26 3.19
C ASP A 261 -23.55 -7.63 2.89
N THR A 262 -23.16 -7.67 1.63
CA THR A 262 -21.83 -7.19 1.19
C THR A 262 -21.78 -5.70 0.88
N SER A 263 -22.87 -4.95 1.04
CA SER A 263 -22.92 -3.52 0.69
C SER A 263 -21.95 -2.65 1.47
N GLY A 264 -21.56 -3.07 2.67
CA GLY A 264 -20.57 -2.42 3.52
C GLY A 264 -19.12 -2.88 3.28
N PHE A 265 -18.82 -3.62 2.19
CA PHE A 265 -17.51 -4.21 1.96
C PHE A 265 -16.97 -3.90 0.56
N CYS A 266 -15.68 -3.56 0.47
CA CYS A 266 -14.93 -3.38 -0.78
C CYS A 266 -13.66 -4.24 -0.75
N PHE A 267 -12.96 -4.36 -1.88
CA PHE A 267 -11.62 -4.96 -1.93
C PHE A 267 -10.55 -3.88 -2.05
N CYS A 268 -9.40 -4.15 -1.45
CA CYS A 268 -8.19 -3.34 -1.63
C CYS A 268 -6.95 -4.25 -1.67
N THR A 269 -5.81 -3.67 -2.06
CA THR A 269 -4.52 -4.39 -2.03
C THR A 269 -3.59 -3.91 -0.94
N ASP A 270 -3.69 -2.65 -0.51
CA ASP A 270 -2.79 -2.03 0.45
C ASP A 270 -1.32 -2.13 -0.06
N ASP A 271 -0.43 -2.77 0.66
CA ASP A 271 0.95 -3.04 0.26
C ASP A 271 1.05 -4.31 -0.60
N LYS A 272 1.16 -4.16 -1.93
CA LYS A 272 1.31 -5.31 -2.83
C LYS A 272 2.48 -5.16 -3.78
N HIS A 273 3.42 -6.10 -3.72
CA HIS A 273 4.60 -6.11 -4.58
C HIS A 273 4.27 -6.34 -6.06
N ILE A 274 5.05 -5.69 -6.92
CA ILE A 274 4.90 -5.81 -8.38
C ILE A 274 5.07 -7.25 -8.87
N GLU A 275 5.94 -8.06 -8.26
CA GLU A 275 6.11 -9.48 -8.58
C GLU A 275 4.84 -10.27 -8.34
N GLU A 276 4.16 -10.05 -7.22
CA GLU A 276 2.91 -10.74 -6.90
C GLU A 276 1.77 -10.29 -7.81
N ILE A 277 1.69 -9.01 -8.16
CA ILE A 277 0.71 -8.51 -9.13
C ILE A 277 0.86 -9.24 -10.47
N ARG A 278 2.07 -9.46 -10.93
CA ARG A 278 2.33 -10.19 -12.18
C ARG A 278 2.03 -11.68 -12.09
N LYS A 279 2.25 -12.29 -10.93
CA LYS A 279 2.10 -13.73 -10.71
C LYS A 279 0.64 -14.14 -10.48
N GLU A 280 -0.08 -13.39 -9.66
CA GLU A 280 -1.44 -13.76 -9.23
C GLU A 280 -2.52 -12.77 -9.69
N GLY A 281 -2.16 -11.54 -9.99
CA GLY A 281 -3.09 -10.47 -10.35
C GLY A 281 -3.22 -9.40 -9.26
N HIS A 282 -4.15 -8.49 -9.47
CA HIS A 282 -4.48 -7.36 -8.61
C HIS A 282 -5.90 -7.57 -8.02
N ILE A 283 -6.82 -6.62 -8.16
CA ILE A 283 -8.22 -6.79 -7.69
C ILE A 283 -8.95 -7.98 -8.35
N ASN A 284 -8.58 -8.37 -9.58
CA ASN A 284 -9.09 -9.60 -10.20
C ASN A 284 -8.78 -10.86 -9.38
N TYR A 285 -7.64 -10.90 -8.69
CA TYR A 285 -7.31 -11.98 -7.76
C TYR A 285 -8.26 -11.99 -6.56
N ASN A 286 -8.54 -10.83 -5.96
CA ASN A 286 -9.47 -10.72 -4.82
C ASN A 286 -10.88 -11.21 -5.21
N VAL A 287 -11.38 -10.78 -6.38
CA VAL A 287 -12.66 -11.25 -6.92
C VAL A 287 -12.66 -12.77 -7.09
N LYS A 288 -11.67 -13.32 -7.79
CA LYS A 288 -11.54 -14.75 -8.05
C LYS A 288 -11.44 -15.56 -6.75
N ARG A 289 -10.63 -15.09 -5.81
CA ARG A 289 -10.44 -15.75 -4.52
C ARG A 289 -11.72 -15.75 -3.68
N ALA A 290 -12.44 -14.63 -3.63
CA ALA A 290 -13.71 -14.54 -2.92
C ALA A 290 -14.76 -15.52 -3.48
N VAL A 291 -14.85 -15.65 -4.81
CA VAL A 291 -15.74 -16.64 -5.47
C VAL A 291 -15.33 -18.08 -5.14
N GLN A 292 -14.03 -18.39 -5.14
CA GLN A 292 -13.52 -19.71 -4.72
C GLN A 292 -13.87 -20.05 -3.27
N LEU A 293 -14.02 -19.06 -2.41
CA LEU A 293 -14.45 -19.23 -1.01
C LEU A 293 -15.97 -19.37 -0.85
N GLY A 294 -16.72 -19.27 -1.95
CA GLY A 294 -18.17 -19.47 -1.97
C GLY A 294 -19.01 -18.19 -2.03
N LEU A 295 -18.37 -17.01 -2.17
CA LEU A 295 -19.13 -15.77 -2.37
C LEU A 295 -19.76 -15.79 -3.77
N PRO A 296 -21.07 -15.44 -3.94
CA PRO A 296 -21.67 -15.27 -5.25
C PRO A 296 -20.86 -14.30 -6.13
N VAL A 297 -20.66 -14.67 -7.40
CA VAL A 297 -19.83 -13.88 -8.33
C VAL A 297 -20.33 -12.43 -8.49
N GLU A 298 -21.65 -12.25 -8.50
CA GLU A 298 -22.29 -10.93 -8.59
C GLU A 298 -21.90 -10.04 -7.40
N LYS A 299 -21.82 -10.63 -6.20
CA LYS A 299 -21.42 -9.94 -4.98
C LYS A 299 -19.94 -9.56 -5.01
N ALA A 300 -19.08 -10.50 -5.40
CA ALA A 300 -17.65 -10.22 -5.54
C ALA A 300 -17.37 -9.12 -6.57
N LEU A 301 -18.06 -9.15 -7.72
CA LEU A 301 -17.96 -8.10 -8.73
C LEU A 301 -18.49 -6.74 -8.22
N GLN A 302 -19.58 -6.72 -7.43
CA GLN A 302 -20.08 -5.48 -6.83
C GLN A 302 -19.07 -4.88 -5.84
N MET A 303 -18.41 -5.71 -5.02
CA MET A 303 -17.36 -5.29 -4.08
C MET A 303 -16.11 -4.73 -4.78
N ALA A 304 -15.86 -5.11 -6.02
CA ALA A 304 -14.76 -4.63 -6.84
C ALA A 304 -15.11 -3.43 -7.73
N THR A 305 -16.38 -3.01 -7.80
CA THR A 305 -16.84 -2.02 -8.79
C THR A 305 -17.72 -0.94 -8.18
N ILE A 306 -19.02 -1.21 -8.04
CA ILE A 306 -20.02 -0.19 -7.64
C ILE A 306 -19.88 0.22 -6.17
N GLN A 307 -19.48 -0.69 -5.28
CA GLN A 307 -19.39 -0.39 -3.86
C GLN A 307 -18.25 0.60 -3.57
N PRO A 308 -17.00 0.39 -4.02
CA PRO A 308 -15.96 1.40 -3.87
C PRO A 308 -16.31 2.71 -4.60
N ALA A 309 -16.93 2.65 -5.77
CA ALA A 309 -17.38 3.86 -6.47
C ALA A 309 -18.38 4.67 -5.63
N ARG A 310 -19.28 4.02 -4.91
CA ARG A 310 -20.24 4.70 -3.99
C ARG A 310 -19.55 5.22 -2.74
N CYS A 311 -18.66 4.43 -2.13
CA CYS A 311 -17.91 4.83 -0.95
C CYS A 311 -17.18 6.15 -1.18
N TYR A 312 -16.46 6.27 -2.28
CA TYR A 312 -15.67 7.46 -2.61
C TYR A 312 -16.39 8.52 -3.45
N GLY A 313 -17.72 8.39 -3.65
CA GLY A 313 -18.50 9.37 -4.42
C GLY A 313 -18.17 9.43 -5.91
N LEU A 314 -17.57 8.38 -6.47
CA LEU A 314 -17.15 8.28 -7.87
C LEU A 314 -18.32 7.84 -8.77
N TYR A 315 -19.41 8.59 -8.75
CA TYR A 315 -20.68 8.21 -9.39
C TYR A 315 -20.62 8.03 -10.91
N ARG A 316 -19.54 8.38 -11.57
CA ARG A 316 -19.34 8.11 -13.00
C ARG A 316 -18.66 6.77 -13.29
N LEU A 317 -18.20 6.05 -12.27
CA LEU A 317 -17.46 4.79 -12.34
C LEU A 317 -18.27 3.62 -11.76
N GLY A 318 -17.73 2.41 -11.87
CA GLY A 318 -18.25 1.20 -11.25
C GLY A 318 -19.54 0.63 -11.82
N MET A 319 -20.04 1.17 -12.96
CA MET A 319 -21.27 0.72 -13.63
C MET A 319 -21.15 0.81 -15.14
N ILE A 320 -21.72 -0.16 -15.87
CA ILE A 320 -22.00 -0.06 -17.30
C ILE A 320 -23.43 0.49 -17.46
N ALA A 321 -23.55 1.80 -17.60
CA ALA A 321 -24.83 2.48 -17.73
C ALA A 321 -24.66 3.82 -18.49
N PRO A 322 -25.72 4.35 -19.14
CA PRO A 322 -25.65 5.60 -19.88
C PRO A 322 -25.04 6.76 -19.06
N GLY A 323 -24.07 7.46 -19.66
CA GLY A 323 -23.39 8.60 -19.06
C GLY A 323 -22.27 8.23 -18.09
N ARG A 324 -21.99 6.94 -17.86
CA ARG A 324 -20.84 6.46 -17.09
C ARG A 324 -19.61 6.38 -17.98
N GLN A 325 -18.42 6.43 -17.37
CA GLN A 325 -17.17 6.24 -18.07
C GLN A 325 -17.06 4.81 -18.61
N ALA A 326 -16.54 4.67 -19.81
CA ALA A 326 -16.42 3.40 -20.50
C ALA A 326 -15.13 2.66 -20.07
N ASP A 327 -15.08 2.26 -18.80
CA ASP A 327 -14.04 1.43 -18.23
C ASP A 327 -14.55 0.01 -18.09
N PHE A 328 -13.91 -0.95 -18.78
CA PHE A 328 -14.38 -2.32 -18.87
C PHE A 328 -13.28 -3.34 -18.64
N VAL A 329 -13.67 -4.43 -18.01
CA VAL A 329 -12.93 -5.68 -17.97
C VAL A 329 -13.70 -6.72 -18.77
N ILE A 330 -13.05 -7.33 -19.74
CA ILE A 330 -13.59 -8.47 -20.47
C ILE A 330 -13.09 -9.73 -19.81
N LEU A 331 -13.99 -10.55 -19.30
CA LEU A 331 -13.70 -11.84 -18.69
C LEU A 331 -14.08 -12.97 -19.66
N ASP A 332 -13.30 -14.04 -19.66
CA ASP A 332 -13.58 -15.23 -20.49
C ASP A 332 -14.96 -15.83 -20.17
N ASN A 333 -15.26 -16.00 -18.89
CA ASN A 333 -16.54 -16.50 -18.40
C ASN A 333 -16.70 -16.21 -16.89
N VAL A 334 -17.86 -16.53 -16.32
CA VAL A 334 -18.16 -16.31 -14.89
C VAL A 334 -17.57 -17.38 -13.95
N ALA A 335 -17.11 -18.50 -14.48
CA ALA A 335 -16.57 -19.59 -13.68
C ALA A 335 -15.06 -19.40 -13.43
N ASP A 336 -14.32 -19.04 -14.47
CA ASP A 336 -12.86 -18.91 -14.41
C ASP A 336 -12.41 -17.50 -14.10
N LEU A 337 -13.19 -16.48 -14.50
CA LEU A 337 -12.93 -15.05 -14.26
C LEU A 337 -11.54 -14.58 -14.74
N ASN A 338 -11.05 -15.15 -15.85
CA ASN A 338 -9.78 -14.73 -16.40
C ASN A 338 -9.96 -13.44 -17.21
N VAL A 339 -9.12 -12.46 -16.96
CA VAL A 339 -9.10 -11.19 -17.69
C VAL A 339 -8.53 -11.40 -19.08
N VAL A 340 -9.36 -11.16 -20.10
CA VAL A 340 -8.99 -11.26 -21.53
C VAL A 340 -8.49 -9.92 -22.03
N ASP A 341 -9.30 -8.88 -21.87
CA ASP A 341 -9.02 -7.52 -22.31
C ASP A 341 -9.49 -6.51 -21.27
N VAL A 342 -8.86 -5.33 -21.28
CA VAL A 342 -9.23 -4.20 -20.41
C VAL A 342 -9.35 -2.95 -21.26
N TYR A 343 -10.33 -2.11 -20.95
CA TYR A 343 -10.58 -0.85 -21.63
C TYR A 343 -10.69 0.28 -20.59
N HIS A 344 -10.02 1.40 -20.89
CA HIS A 344 -10.14 2.64 -20.12
C HIS A 344 -10.65 3.75 -21.05
N CYS A 345 -11.73 4.43 -20.66
CA CYS A 345 -12.41 5.43 -21.52
C CYS A 345 -12.68 4.89 -22.93
N GLY A 346 -13.11 3.64 -23.06
CA GLY A 346 -13.39 2.99 -24.35
C GLY A 346 -12.15 2.59 -25.18
N LYS A 347 -10.94 2.88 -24.71
CA LYS A 347 -9.68 2.53 -25.37
C LYS A 347 -9.08 1.27 -24.75
N LYS A 348 -8.68 0.32 -25.60
CA LYS A 348 -8.06 -0.92 -25.15
C LYS A 348 -6.70 -0.65 -24.50
N ILE A 349 -6.47 -1.21 -23.32
CA ILE A 349 -5.15 -1.22 -22.67
C ILE A 349 -4.33 -2.34 -23.32
N ILE A 350 -3.20 -1.95 -23.91
CA ILE A 350 -2.33 -2.89 -24.60
C ILE A 350 -1.39 -3.53 -23.58
N LYS A 351 -1.37 -4.86 -23.56
CA LYS A 351 -0.50 -5.62 -22.67
C LYS A 351 0.98 -5.38 -23.03
N ASP A 352 1.80 -5.23 -22.00
CA ASP A 352 3.25 -5.04 -22.10
C ASP A 352 3.68 -3.84 -22.98
N GLU A 353 2.79 -2.86 -23.19
CA GLU A 353 3.14 -1.63 -23.85
C GLU A 353 4.19 -0.87 -23.05
N LYS A 354 5.36 -0.65 -23.64
CA LYS A 354 6.40 0.20 -23.04
C LYS A 354 6.00 1.65 -23.19
N ALA A 355 5.69 2.29 -22.09
CA ALA A 355 5.44 3.71 -22.06
C ALA A 355 6.69 4.50 -21.68
N GLU A 356 6.85 5.67 -22.23
CA GLU A 356 7.77 6.66 -21.68
C GLU A 356 7.25 7.09 -20.31
N LEU A 357 8.00 6.73 -19.26
CA LEU A 357 7.73 7.21 -17.92
C LEU A 357 8.24 8.65 -17.79
N LYS A 358 7.50 9.51 -17.14
CA LYS A 358 7.95 10.88 -16.83
C LYS A 358 9.22 10.79 -15.96
N PRO A 359 10.28 11.57 -16.27
CA PRO A 359 11.51 11.53 -15.50
C PRO A 359 11.28 12.03 -14.08
N CYS A 360 11.88 11.35 -13.10
CA CYS A 360 11.85 11.79 -11.72
C CYS A 360 12.68 13.07 -11.55
N PRO A 361 12.17 14.11 -10.87
CA PRO A 361 12.94 15.31 -10.53
C PRO A 361 14.22 14.95 -9.76
N PRO A 362 15.38 15.55 -10.10
CA PRO A 362 16.67 15.20 -9.48
C PRO A 362 16.70 15.35 -7.94
N TYR A 363 15.97 16.32 -7.39
CA TYR A 363 15.94 16.55 -5.94
C TYR A 363 15.23 15.41 -5.19
N LEU A 364 14.28 14.72 -5.80
CA LEU A 364 13.64 13.54 -5.23
C LEU A 364 14.54 12.28 -5.28
N LYS A 365 15.66 12.35 -6.00
CA LYS A 365 16.72 11.32 -6.00
C LYS A 365 17.88 11.63 -5.07
N ASN A 366 17.75 12.63 -4.23
CA ASN A 366 18.75 13.07 -3.26
C ASN A 366 18.08 13.26 -1.89
N THR A 367 17.61 12.17 -1.29
CA THR A 367 16.82 12.19 -0.05
C THR A 367 17.50 11.43 1.10
N VAL A 368 18.74 10.95 0.91
CA VAL A 368 19.51 10.24 1.96
C VAL A 368 20.65 11.13 2.44
N HIS A 369 20.43 11.79 3.55
CA HIS A 369 21.37 12.73 4.17
C HIS A 369 21.76 12.22 5.56
N VAL A 370 22.87 11.48 5.63
CA VAL A 370 23.36 10.88 6.87
C VAL A 370 24.71 11.48 7.26
N SER A 371 24.81 12.03 8.47
CA SER A 371 26.06 12.50 9.04
C SER A 371 26.48 11.73 10.29
N GLY A 372 27.77 11.72 10.54
CA GLY A 372 28.35 11.18 11.78
C GLY A 372 28.11 9.67 11.97
N PHE A 373 27.76 8.93 10.92
CA PHE A 373 27.68 7.48 10.99
C PHE A 373 29.08 6.84 11.00
N SER A 374 29.29 5.92 11.91
CA SER A 374 30.50 5.10 11.97
C SER A 374 30.17 3.72 12.55
N GLU A 375 30.99 2.72 12.23
CA GLU A 375 30.87 1.37 12.78
C GLU A 375 30.93 1.36 14.32
N GLU A 376 31.76 2.20 14.94
CA GLU A 376 31.90 2.31 16.39
C GLU A 376 30.57 2.67 17.09
N ARG A 377 29.68 3.38 16.43
CA ARG A 377 28.37 3.76 16.99
C ARG A 377 27.38 2.60 17.04
N LEU A 378 27.63 1.51 16.31
CA LEU A 378 26.84 0.27 16.37
C LEU A 378 27.17 -0.55 17.60
N LYS A 379 28.33 -0.31 18.28
CA LYS A 379 28.72 -1.03 19.48
C LYS A 379 27.73 -0.78 20.63
N LEU A 380 27.21 -1.85 21.17
CA LEU A 380 26.24 -1.83 22.25
C LEU A 380 26.89 -2.31 23.52
N LYS A 381 27.27 -1.38 24.45
CA LYS A 381 27.85 -1.73 25.73
C LYS A 381 26.87 -2.55 26.55
N TYR A 382 27.36 -3.67 27.12
CA TYR A 382 26.59 -4.55 27.98
C TYR A 382 26.83 -4.24 29.45
N PRO A 383 25.83 -3.70 30.19
CA PRO A 383 26.00 -3.29 31.58
C PRO A 383 25.91 -4.44 32.59
N GLY A 384 25.70 -5.68 32.14
CA GLY A 384 25.50 -6.85 33.02
C GLY A 384 24.05 -7.02 33.50
N THR A 385 23.09 -6.40 32.82
CA THR A 385 21.67 -6.52 33.11
C THR A 385 20.91 -7.17 31.95
N LYS A 386 19.67 -7.58 32.18
CA LYS A 386 18.79 -8.04 31.10
C LYS A 386 18.54 -6.92 30.10
N ALA A 387 18.40 -7.30 28.85
CA ALA A 387 18.03 -6.40 27.75
C ALA A 387 16.55 -6.53 27.41
N ARG A 388 15.93 -5.43 27.03
CA ARG A 388 14.69 -5.48 26.26
C ARG A 388 14.98 -5.85 24.81
N VAL A 389 14.36 -6.90 24.34
CA VAL A 389 14.61 -7.51 23.04
C VAL A 389 13.33 -7.44 22.21
N ILE A 390 13.46 -7.02 20.97
CA ILE A 390 12.35 -7.03 19.99
C ILE A 390 12.21 -8.47 19.49
N GLN A 391 11.26 -9.23 20.02
CA GLN A 391 11.00 -10.57 19.52
C GLN A 391 10.07 -10.53 18.32
N MET A 392 10.57 -10.93 17.16
CA MET A 392 9.80 -11.07 15.92
C MET A 392 8.95 -12.33 15.93
N LEU A 393 7.75 -12.25 15.36
CA LEU A 393 6.81 -13.36 15.22
C LEU A 393 6.60 -13.67 13.73
N GLU A 394 6.71 -14.94 13.36
CA GLU A 394 6.57 -15.37 11.97
C GLU A 394 5.17 -15.04 11.42
N LYS A 395 5.11 -14.51 10.20
CA LYS A 395 3.87 -14.11 9.51
C LYS A 395 3.03 -13.05 10.23
N GLN A 396 3.66 -12.27 11.10
CA GLN A 396 3.01 -11.18 11.83
C GLN A 396 3.87 -9.91 11.80
N ILE A 397 3.22 -8.77 11.81
CA ILE A 397 3.88 -7.45 11.91
C ILE A 397 4.04 -7.00 13.37
N VAL A 398 3.27 -7.57 14.30
CA VAL A 398 3.41 -7.31 15.74
C VAL A 398 4.68 -7.95 16.30
N THR A 399 5.25 -7.36 17.35
CA THR A 399 6.40 -7.90 18.06
C THR A 399 6.08 -8.08 19.54
N LYS A 400 6.90 -8.88 20.26
CA LYS A 400 6.81 -8.99 21.70
C LYS A 400 7.97 -8.26 22.38
N ASP A 401 7.67 -7.57 23.46
CA ASP A 401 8.66 -6.98 24.36
C ASP A 401 9.11 -8.04 25.38
N VAL A 402 10.31 -8.58 25.20
CA VAL A 402 10.87 -9.58 26.10
C VAL A 402 12.09 -9.05 26.85
N LEU A 403 12.16 -9.35 28.15
CA LEU A 403 13.26 -8.95 29.01
C LEU A 403 14.15 -10.17 29.31
N GLU A 404 15.29 -10.31 28.60
CA GLU A 404 16.15 -11.49 28.61
C GLU A 404 17.62 -11.15 28.85
N GLU A 405 18.37 -12.15 29.34
CA GLU A 405 19.83 -12.12 29.27
C GLU A 405 20.27 -12.33 27.83
N VAL A 406 21.24 -11.56 27.38
CA VAL A 406 21.74 -11.62 26.01
C VAL A 406 23.21 -11.95 25.96
N PRO A 407 23.74 -12.58 24.89
CA PRO A 407 25.13 -12.92 24.76
C PRO A 407 26.03 -11.67 24.72
N TRP A 408 27.24 -11.79 25.26
CA TRP A 408 28.19 -10.69 25.30
C TRP A 408 29.64 -11.20 25.19
N ILE A 409 30.52 -10.31 24.74
CA ILE A 409 31.95 -10.51 24.68
C ILE A 409 32.66 -9.39 25.44
N GLU A 410 33.89 -9.68 25.90
CA GLU A 410 34.77 -8.67 26.47
C GLU A 410 35.79 -8.20 25.44
N SER A 411 35.95 -6.90 25.27
CA SER A 411 36.95 -6.27 24.43
C SER A 411 37.43 -4.99 25.11
N ASP A 412 38.74 -4.82 25.18
CA ASP A 412 39.40 -3.66 25.79
C ASP A 412 38.92 -3.34 27.24
N GLY A 413 38.60 -4.39 28.01
CA GLY A 413 38.12 -4.28 29.39
C GLY A 413 36.65 -3.84 29.55
N GLU A 414 35.93 -3.75 28.45
CA GLU A 414 34.51 -3.43 28.39
C GLU A 414 33.72 -4.61 27.83
N LYS A 415 32.49 -4.77 28.30
CA LYS A 415 31.55 -5.77 27.78
C LYS A 415 30.65 -5.19 26.70
N TYR A 416 30.46 -5.95 25.65
CA TYR A 416 29.58 -5.56 24.54
C TYR A 416 28.62 -6.68 24.19
N PHE A 417 27.41 -6.34 23.79
CA PHE A 417 26.47 -7.30 23.21
C PHE A 417 27.11 -7.94 21.96
N ALA A 418 27.04 -9.27 21.89
CA ALA A 418 27.55 -10.07 20.77
C ALA A 418 26.44 -10.90 20.14
N PRO A 419 26.03 -10.63 18.90
CA PRO A 419 25.08 -11.49 18.18
C PRO A 419 25.52 -12.94 18.09
N ASP A 420 24.59 -13.91 18.17
CA ASP A 420 24.92 -15.36 18.19
C ASP A 420 24.05 -16.21 17.24
N GLY A 421 23.29 -15.58 16.37
CA GLY A 421 22.36 -16.25 15.44
C GLY A 421 20.94 -16.41 15.97
N GLU A 422 20.67 -16.39 17.27
CA GLU A 422 19.34 -16.20 17.85
C GLU A 422 19.04 -14.71 18.03
N TYR A 423 20.03 -13.97 18.51
CA TYR A 423 19.99 -12.53 18.72
C TYR A 423 20.84 -11.81 17.68
N GLN A 424 20.26 -10.85 16.99
CA GLN A 424 20.93 -9.96 16.04
C GLN A 424 20.90 -8.53 16.55
N LYS A 425 21.81 -7.71 16.05
CA LYS A 425 21.79 -6.27 16.25
C LYS A 425 20.89 -5.63 15.21
N ILE A 426 20.10 -4.64 15.62
CA ILE A 426 19.28 -3.81 14.74
C ILE A 426 19.59 -2.34 15.01
N ALA A 427 19.61 -1.51 13.96
CA ALA A 427 19.79 -0.09 14.13
C ALA A 427 18.90 0.69 13.14
N VAL A 428 18.45 1.87 13.58
CA VAL A 428 17.72 2.83 12.72
C VAL A 428 18.47 4.15 12.72
N ILE A 429 18.81 4.64 11.53
CA ILE A 429 19.63 5.83 11.28
C ILE A 429 18.80 6.89 10.60
N GLU A 430 18.69 8.07 11.20
CA GLU A 430 17.99 9.21 10.62
C GLU A 430 18.66 9.66 9.32
N ARG A 431 17.85 9.80 8.24
CA ARG A 431 18.36 10.10 6.90
C ARG A 431 17.81 11.37 6.26
N HIS A 432 16.90 12.08 6.91
CA HIS A 432 16.18 13.20 6.28
C HIS A 432 16.81 14.57 6.56
N LYS A 433 17.17 14.81 7.82
CA LYS A 433 17.56 16.14 8.33
C LYS A 433 19.03 16.21 8.76
N ASN A 434 19.79 15.16 8.47
CA ASN A 434 21.22 15.10 8.77
C ASN A 434 21.52 15.34 10.27
N THR A 435 20.63 14.86 11.16
CA THR A 435 20.75 15.09 12.61
C THR A 435 21.80 14.22 13.27
N GLY A 436 22.23 13.17 12.59
CA GLY A 436 23.14 12.16 13.14
C GLY A 436 22.50 11.29 14.23
N LYS A 437 21.18 11.32 14.42
CA LYS A 437 20.48 10.42 15.33
C LYS A 437 20.58 8.96 14.85
N MET A 438 20.77 8.05 15.78
CA MET A 438 20.80 6.61 15.53
C MET A 438 20.39 5.87 16.80
N GLY A 439 19.35 5.05 16.69
CA GLY A 439 18.97 4.07 17.71
C GLY A 439 19.58 2.70 17.40
N VAL A 440 20.04 2.01 18.44
CA VAL A 440 20.56 0.64 18.34
C VAL A 440 19.82 -0.26 19.33
N GLY A 441 19.40 -1.43 18.86
CA GLY A 441 18.62 -2.40 19.61
C GLY A 441 19.06 -3.83 19.38
N ILE A 442 18.32 -4.74 20.00
CA ILE A 442 18.50 -6.18 19.88
C ILE A 442 17.18 -6.77 19.35
N VAL A 443 17.29 -7.56 18.30
CA VAL A 443 16.17 -8.32 17.73
C VAL A 443 16.40 -9.82 17.88
N LYS A 444 15.33 -10.56 18.15
CA LYS A 444 15.34 -12.02 18.31
C LYS A 444 14.42 -12.66 17.28
N GLY A 445 14.90 -13.72 16.68
CA GLY A 445 14.08 -14.55 15.80
C GLY A 445 14.23 -14.29 14.30
N TYR A 446 14.95 -13.23 13.89
CA TYR A 446 15.20 -12.94 12.47
C TYR A 446 16.15 -13.97 11.82
N GLY A 447 17.31 -14.23 12.44
CA GLY A 447 18.12 -15.41 12.18
C GLY A 447 19.33 -15.20 11.25
N ILE A 448 19.58 -14.02 10.67
CA ILE A 448 20.69 -13.76 9.75
C ILE A 448 22.06 -14.08 10.36
N ARG A 449 22.95 -14.70 9.58
CA ARG A 449 24.33 -15.09 9.96
C ARG A 449 25.31 -14.77 8.85
N GLY A 450 26.52 -14.32 9.25
CA GLY A 450 27.60 -13.97 8.33
C GLY A 450 27.29 -12.77 7.46
N GLY A 451 26.51 -11.78 7.98
CA GLY A 451 26.19 -10.63 7.18
C GLY A 451 25.18 -9.65 7.77
N ALA A 452 24.67 -8.79 6.91
CA ALA A 452 23.70 -7.77 7.26
C ALA A 452 22.73 -7.46 6.11
N ILE A 453 21.52 -7.03 6.49
CA ILE A 453 20.50 -6.49 5.57
C ILE A 453 20.20 -5.05 5.97
N ALA A 454 20.16 -4.15 4.99
CA ALA A 454 19.72 -2.78 5.17
C ALA A 454 18.59 -2.41 4.19
N SER A 455 17.71 -1.53 4.65
CA SER A 455 16.59 -0.98 3.88
C SER A 455 16.43 0.50 4.18
N SER A 456 16.04 1.29 3.17
CA SER A 456 15.50 2.64 3.33
C SER A 456 13.95 2.67 3.28
N VAL A 457 13.32 1.54 2.96
CA VAL A 457 11.89 1.34 3.15
C VAL A 457 11.69 0.87 4.59
N SER A 458 11.18 1.72 5.45
CA SER A 458 11.09 1.51 6.90
C SER A 458 9.92 2.35 7.44
N HIS A 459 8.76 1.72 7.51
CA HIS A 459 7.48 2.39 7.77
C HIS A 459 7.46 3.17 9.08
N ASP A 460 6.82 4.35 9.11
CA ASP A 460 6.42 5.17 7.94
C ASP A 460 7.42 6.29 7.72
N SER A 461 8.34 6.47 8.68
CA SER A 461 9.34 7.55 8.62
C SER A 461 10.43 7.32 7.57
N HIS A 462 10.58 6.08 7.08
CA HIS A 462 11.54 5.66 6.05
C HIS A 462 12.99 6.06 6.36
N ASN A 463 13.39 5.97 7.61
CA ASN A 463 14.79 6.03 8.01
C ASN A 463 15.54 4.77 7.57
N ILE A 464 16.88 4.82 7.50
CA ILE A 464 17.64 3.61 7.18
C ILE A 464 17.56 2.64 8.36
N ILE A 465 17.07 1.44 8.11
CA ILE A 465 17.07 0.32 9.06
C ILE A 465 18.10 -0.72 8.62
N VAL A 466 18.84 -1.27 9.57
CA VAL A 466 19.83 -2.30 9.30
C VAL A 466 19.81 -3.36 10.41
N VAL A 467 19.87 -4.64 10.02
CA VAL A 467 19.99 -5.78 10.92
C VAL A 467 21.19 -6.63 10.51
N GLY A 468 21.92 -7.16 11.48
CA GLY A 468 23.08 -8.01 11.19
C GLY A 468 23.63 -8.73 12.41
N ASP A 469 24.54 -9.65 12.15
CA ASP A 469 25.25 -10.40 13.18
C ASP A 469 26.64 -9.82 13.49
N ASN A 470 27.09 -8.79 12.78
CA ASN A 470 28.34 -8.09 13.06
C ASN A 470 28.31 -6.62 12.60
N ASP A 471 29.06 -5.76 13.31
CA ASP A 471 29.05 -4.31 13.09
C ASP A 471 29.67 -3.91 11.74
N ARG A 472 30.66 -4.64 11.26
CA ARG A 472 31.34 -4.38 9.99
C ARG A 472 30.37 -4.50 8.80
N ASP A 473 29.64 -5.59 8.72
CA ASP A 473 28.73 -5.85 7.60
C ASP A 473 27.51 -4.91 7.65
N MET A 474 27.03 -4.59 8.87
CA MET A 474 26.02 -3.55 9.06
C MET A 474 26.52 -2.18 8.56
N ALA A 475 27.77 -1.83 8.87
CA ALA A 475 28.34 -0.56 8.41
C ALA A 475 28.54 -0.51 6.89
N ILE A 476 28.91 -1.62 6.25
CA ILE A 476 28.97 -1.72 4.78
C ILE A 476 27.58 -1.52 4.18
N ALA A 477 26.55 -2.18 4.71
CA ALA A 477 25.19 -2.08 4.23
C ALA A 477 24.64 -0.64 4.32
N VAL A 478 24.86 0.06 5.45
CA VAL A 478 24.46 1.47 5.61
C VAL A 478 25.18 2.40 4.64
N LYS A 479 26.49 2.21 4.44
CA LYS A 479 27.26 3.01 3.47
C LYS A 479 26.76 2.79 2.04
N GLU A 480 26.34 1.59 1.71
CA GLU A 480 25.74 1.28 0.40
C GLU A 480 24.40 2.01 0.23
N MET A 481 23.55 2.06 1.27
CA MET A 481 22.30 2.85 1.24
C MET A 481 22.57 4.34 0.99
N MET A 482 23.61 4.89 1.60
CA MET A 482 24.02 6.28 1.36
C MET A 482 24.50 6.49 -0.08
N ARG A 483 25.23 5.53 -0.66
CA ARG A 483 25.75 5.60 -2.04
C ARG A 483 24.64 5.53 -3.08
N THR A 484 23.67 4.64 -2.88
CA THR A 484 22.56 4.40 -3.82
C THR A 484 21.38 5.36 -3.64
N GLN A 485 21.44 6.22 -2.63
CA GLN A 485 20.33 7.09 -2.23
C GLN A 485 19.07 6.31 -1.83
N GLY A 486 19.28 5.17 -1.17
CA GLY A 486 18.24 4.26 -0.69
C GLY A 486 18.18 2.95 -1.47
N GLY A 487 17.42 2.02 -0.95
CA GLY A 487 17.24 0.70 -1.55
C GLY A 487 17.18 -0.44 -0.53
N TYR A 488 17.39 -1.64 -1.03
CA TYR A 488 17.64 -2.85 -0.26
C TYR A 488 19.06 -3.32 -0.52
N THR A 489 19.79 -3.69 0.53
CA THR A 489 21.16 -4.23 0.41
C THR A 489 21.32 -5.46 1.26
N LEU A 490 21.93 -6.49 0.69
CA LEU A 490 22.39 -7.70 1.37
C LEU A 490 23.92 -7.74 1.33
N VAL A 491 24.54 -7.80 2.51
CA VAL A 491 25.99 -7.98 2.70
C VAL A 491 26.24 -9.39 3.23
N CYS A 492 27.25 -10.06 2.67
CA CYS A 492 27.63 -11.41 3.04
C CYS A 492 29.17 -11.46 3.25
N ASN A 493 29.63 -11.79 4.47
CA ASN A 493 31.04 -11.95 4.83
C ASN A 493 31.96 -10.78 4.41
N GLY A 494 31.50 -9.55 4.64
CA GLY A 494 32.27 -8.33 4.36
C GLY A 494 32.16 -7.80 2.92
N GLU A 495 31.33 -8.42 2.07
CA GLU A 495 31.13 -8.02 0.68
C GLU A 495 29.66 -7.80 0.37
N ILE A 496 29.36 -6.82 -0.48
CA ILE A 496 28.00 -6.56 -0.96
C ILE A 496 27.61 -7.71 -1.90
N TYR A 497 26.67 -8.56 -1.46
CA TYR A 497 26.14 -9.65 -2.30
C TYR A 497 25.19 -9.12 -3.38
N GLY A 498 24.35 -8.16 -3.02
CA GLY A 498 23.40 -7.52 -3.93
C GLY A 498 22.83 -6.24 -3.35
N THR A 499 22.45 -5.34 -4.27
CA THR A 499 21.73 -4.11 -3.95
C THR A 499 20.60 -3.91 -4.95
N LEU A 500 19.41 -3.60 -4.47
CA LEU A 500 18.31 -3.03 -5.25
C LEU A 500 18.27 -1.53 -4.97
N PRO A 501 18.79 -0.68 -5.87
CA PRO A 501 18.69 0.77 -5.71
C PRO A 501 17.25 1.24 -5.83
N LEU A 502 16.81 2.07 -4.88
CA LEU A 502 15.51 2.75 -4.88
C LEU A 502 15.74 4.26 -4.80
N PRO A 503 16.32 4.89 -5.85
CA PRO A 503 16.79 6.27 -5.75
C PRO A 503 15.66 7.29 -5.66
N VAL A 504 14.44 6.96 -6.10
CA VAL A 504 13.30 7.86 -6.01
C VAL A 504 12.80 7.87 -4.57
N MET A 505 13.12 8.93 -3.86
CA MET A 505 12.83 9.14 -2.43
C MET A 505 13.37 8.05 -1.48
N GLY A 506 14.24 7.17 -1.96
CA GLY A 506 14.68 5.99 -1.21
C GLY A 506 13.61 4.90 -1.12
N LEU A 507 12.57 4.96 -1.94
CA LEU A 507 11.38 4.09 -1.89
C LEU A 507 11.16 3.33 -3.19
N MET A 508 11.44 3.93 -4.35
CA MET A 508 11.06 3.39 -5.65
C MET A 508 12.25 3.36 -6.61
N SER A 509 12.26 2.35 -7.48
CA SER A 509 13.21 2.20 -8.57
C SER A 509 12.63 2.79 -9.86
N ASP A 510 13.46 3.54 -10.60
CA ASP A 510 13.15 4.00 -11.95
C ASP A 510 13.87 3.16 -13.04
N ALA A 511 14.39 2.00 -12.65
CA ALA A 511 15.04 1.06 -13.56
C ALA A 511 14.09 0.02 -14.18
N GLY A 512 12.81 0.09 -13.83
CA GLY A 512 11.77 -0.83 -14.31
C GLY A 512 11.58 -2.06 -13.43
N TYR A 513 10.39 -2.65 -13.54
CA TYR A 513 9.97 -3.77 -12.68
C TYR A 513 10.82 -5.04 -12.89
N GLU A 514 11.32 -5.28 -14.12
CA GLU A 514 12.19 -6.42 -14.40
C GLU A 514 13.46 -6.36 -13.54
N SER A 515 14.08 -5.17 -13.44
CA SER A 515 15.27 -4.95 -12.62
C SER A 515 14.97 -5.16 -11.13
N VAL A 516 13.80 -4.71 -10.66
CA VAL A 516 13.35 -4.93 -9.27
C VAL A 516 13.20 -6.43 -9.00
N ASN A 517 12.47 -7.14 -9.86
CA ASN A 517 12.22 -8.56 -9.69
C ASN A 517 13.49 -9.41 -9.77
N GLU A 518 14.41 -9.10 -10.69
CA GLU A 518 15.72 -9.79 -10.78
C GLU A 518 16.55 -9.61 -9.50
N ALA A 519 16.56 -8.41 -8.95
CA ALA A 519 17.29 -8.13 -7.71
C ALA A 519 16.69 -8.90 -6.51
N LEU A 520 15.36 -8.86 -6.34
CA LEU A 520 14.65 -9.57 -5.28
C LEU A 520 14.79 -11.09 -5.42
N ALA A 521 14.61 -11.64 -6.61
CA ALA A 521 14.76 -13.07 -6.91
C ALA A 521 16.18 -13.59 -6.60
N LYS A 522 17.20 -12.73 -6.67
CA LYS A 522 18.57 -13.04 -6.29
C LYS A 522 18.81 -12.92 -4.78
N MET A 523 18.31 -11.85 -4.15
CA MET A 523 18.66 -11.51 -2.77
C MET A 523 17.83 -12.26 -1.74
N ILE A 524 16.52 -12.48 -1.97
CA ILE A 524 15.64 -13.15 -1.00
C ILE A 524 16.09 -14.59 -0.71
N PRO A 525 16.32 -15.47 -1.72
CA PRO A 525 16.83 -16.82 -1.44
C PRO A 525 18.17 -16.81 -0.71
N LYS A 526 19.05 -15.87 -1.05
CA LYS A 526 20.35 -15.76 -0.38
C LYS A 526 20.23 -15.34 1.08
N ALA A 527 19.32 -14.44 1.41
CA ALA A 527 19.05 -14.07 2.79
C ALA A 527 18.55 -15.28 3.61
N HIS A 528 17.68 -16.13 3.03
CA HIS A 528 17.25 -17.39 3.66
C HIS A 528 18.40 -18.39 3.83
N GLU A 529 19.27 -18.55 2.83
CA GLU A 529 20.50 -19.34 2.97
C GLU A 529 21.39 -18.83 4.12
N MET A 530 21.41 -17.51 4.35
CA MET A 530 22.14 -16.88 5.45
C MET A 530 21.42 -16.98 6.79
N GLY A 531 20.26 -17.66 6.85
CA GLY A 531 19.56 -18.00 8.09
C GLY A 531 18.33 -17.16 8.40
N VAL A 532 17.96 -16.18 7.56
CA VAL A 532 16.65 -15.50 7.72
C VAL A 532 15.55 -16.56 7.58
N LYS A 533 14.64 -16.61 8.54
CA LYS A 533 13.62 -17.65 8.59
C LYS A 533 12.64 -17.54 7.41
N GLU A 534 12.19 -18.68 6.89
CA GLU A 534 11.23 -18.79 5.79
C GLU A 534 9.88 -18.10 6.04
N GLY A 535 9.53 -17.88 7.31
CA GLY A 535 8.31 -17.16 7.69
C GLY A 535 8.38 -15.63 7.59
N PHE A 536 9.52 -15.08 7.15
CA PHE A 536 9.75 -13.65 6.98
C PHE A 536 10.14 -13.33 5.54
N ASP A 537 9.59 -12.27 4.96
CA ASP A 537 10.28 -11.59 3.88
C ASP A 537 11.45 -10.79 4.46
N PRO A 538 12.70 -10.98 3.95
CA PRO A 538 13.88 -10.38 4.56
C PRO A 538 13.88 -8.85 4.61
N PHE A 539 13.19 -8.18 3.70
CA PHE A 539 13.20 -6.72 3.58
C PHE A 539 11.92 -6.11 4.15
N ILE A 540 10.74 -6.58 3.70
CA ILE A 540 9.46 -6.03 4.17
C ILE A 540 9.26 -6.26 5.67
N THR A 541 9.53 -7.46 6.18
CA THR A 541 9.34 -7.72 7.62
C THR A 541 10.20 -6.77 8.46
N LEU A 542 11.40 -6.44 7.96
CA LEU A 542 12.29 -5.49 8.62
C LEU A 542 11.72 -4.08 8.65
N SER A 543 11.00 -3.66 7.61
CA SER A 543 10.45 -2.31 7.50
C SER A 543 9.46 -1.98 8.62
N PHE A 544 8.69 -2.95 9.09
CA PHE A 544 7.72 -2.76 10.18
C PHE A 544 8.36 -2.65 11.58
N MET A 545 9.63 -3.00 11.74
CA MET A 545 10.29 -2.90 13.05
C MET A 545 10.44 -1.46 13.54
N ALA A 546 10.37 -0.49 12.64
CA ALA A 546 10.46 0.93 12.93
C ALA A 546 9.10 1.64 13.02
N LEU A 547 7.97 0.95 12.85
CA LEU A 547 6.63 1.54 12.81
C LEU A 547 6.01 1.68 14.22
N PRO A 548 6.01 2.88 14.83
CA PRO A 548 5.67 3.05 16.24
C PRO A 548 4.17 3.00 16.57
N VAL A 549 3.30 2.81 15.59
CA VAL A 549 1.86 2.59 15.79
C VAL A 549 1.51 1.12 16.07
N ILE A 550 2.43 0.17 15.78
CA ILE A 550 2.18 -1.26 15.96
C ILE A 550 2.82 -1.75 17.27
N PRO A 551 2.09 -2.41 18.20
CA PRO A 551 2.63 -2.94 19.45
C PRO A 551 3.58 -4.13 19.23
N GLU A 552 4.38 -4.52 20.26
CA GLU A 552 4.51 -3.94 21.60
C GLU A 552 5.74 -3.04 21.71
N ILE A 553 6.84 -3.37 20.98
CA ILE A 553 8.15 -2.71 21.06
C ILE A 553 8.71 -2.43 19.66
N ARG A 554 9.23 -1.22 19.46
CA ARG A 554 9.77 -0.75 18.17
C ARG A 554 11.12 -0.07 18.34
N ILE A 555 11.80 0.20 17.23
CA ILE A 555 13.05 0.94 17.21
C ILE A 555 12.95 2.16 16.30
N THR A 556 13.40 3.30 16.79
CA THR A 556 13.46 4.58 16.06
C THR A 556 14.87 5.15 16.11
N PRO A 557 15.19 6.21 15.37
CA PRO A 557 16.48 6.90 15.52
C PRO A 557 16.73 7.44 16.94
N ARG A 558 15.69 7.54 17.79
CA ARG A 558 15.79 8.00 19.18
C ARG A 558 16.07 6.88 20.17
N GLY A 559 15.95 5.61 19.76
CA GLY A 559 16.13 4.41 20.58
C GLY A 559 14.97 3.43 20.50
N ILE A 560 14.79 2.65 21.56
CA ILE A 560 13.73 1.65 21.70
C ILE A 560 12.45 2.33 22.18
N TYR A 561 11.32 2.05 21.53
CA TYR A 561 10.02 2.58 21.88
C TYR A 561 9.07 1.48 22.34
N LEU A 562 8.56 1.63 23.55
CA LEU A 562 7.54 0.76 24.14
C LEU A 562 6.17 1.36 23.81
N VAL A 563 5.53 0.81 22.78
CA VAL A 563 4.32 1.39 22.19
C VAL A 563 3.18 1.48 23.20
N ASN A 564 2.91 0.39 23.93
CA ASN A 564 1.81 0.35 24.91
C ASN A 564 2.02 1.28 26.12
N GLU A 565 3.27 1.69 26.39
CA GLU A 565 3.61 2.55 27.53
C GLU A 565 3.85 4.01 27.10
N ASP A 566 3.85 4.29 25.79
CA ASP A 566 4.28 5.58 25.19
C ASP A 566 5.63 6.03 25.77
N ARG A 567 6.61 5.12 25.83
CA ARG A 567 7.87 5.35 26.51
C ARG A 567 9.09 5.06 25.63
N MET A 568 9.98 6.06 25.54
CA MET A 568 11.23 5.95 24.84
C MET A 568 12.37 5.53 25.77
N LEU A 569 13.15 4.54 25.36
CA LEU A 569 14.38 4.09 26.00
C LEU A 569 15.57 4.38 25.07
N ARG A 570 16.66 4.92 25.62
CA ARG A 570 17.85 5.25 24.82
C ARG A 570 18.63 4.02 24.37
N THR A 571 18.59 2.97 25.17
CA THR A 571 19.27 1.69 24.92
C THR A 571 18.36 0.53 25.33
N PRO A 572 18.58 -0.70 24.82
CA PRO A 572 17.81 -1.87 25.25
C PRO A 572 18.07 -2.28 26.71
N PHE A 573 19.02 -1.66 27.38
CA PHE A 573 19.38 -1.91 28.79
C PHE A 573 18.85 -0.82 29.75
N SER A 574 18.03 0.14 29.28
CA SER A 574 17.52 1.26 30.08
C SER A 574 16.21 0.92 30.80
#